data_592274c8ae52a10f3343e1f603593a2a
#
_entry.id   592274c8ae52a10f3343e1f603593a2a
#
_cell.length_a   1.000
_cell.length_b   1.000
_cell.length_c   1.000
_cell.angle_alpha   90.00
_cell.angle_beta   90.00
_cell.angle_gamma   90.00
#
_symmetry.space_group_name_H-M   'P 1'
#
loop_
_entity.id
_entity.type
_entity.pdbx_description
1 polymer ?
#
loop_
_entity_poly.entity_id
_entity_poly.type
_entity_poly.pdbx_seq_one_letter_code
_entity_poly.pdbx_strand_id
1 'polypeptide(L)'
;MVNMPLILPTPLESIVQLVRLLGTGAFYWDVTYTLYRCVVGIAYSFLAGVLTAFLSYRYMFFRELLSLPVNFLKSTPVMAVIIYALLLLTSSQVPIFVCFMMCFPVVHINLLSGLDNVGEEYLEMAQVFQVSSRDQYRYIYLPSIEPEVKASLNLIAGLSWKSVVAAEVLSVPAHSMGYNLLNAKVYFETPELFAWIVAIVGFSYGFERIIRKLLSRMDHREYEGSKVLEKGKAGNKEMKNRQPMANATDNPGDLAVQDLTKYYGEKEVFSGFDLVIHGGQVTALMGPSGKGKTTLLRILSGLETPDQGQVRKEEAPLSYLFQED
;
A
#
# COMPACT_ATOMS: atom_id res chain seq x y z
N MET A 1 -8.88 8.36 47.16
CA MET A 1 -9.92 8.15 46.14
C MET A 1 -10.89 9.31 46.22
N VAL A 2 -10.97 10.15 45.19
CA VAL A 2 -11.87 11.29 45.14
C VAL A 2 -13.27 10.75 44.88
N ASN A 3 -14.07 10.64 45.92
CA ASN A 3 -15.46 10.21 45.82
C ASN A 3 -16.33 11.42 45.44
N MET A 4 -16.17 11.86 44.15
CA MET A 4 -17.03 12.90 43.55
C MET A 4 -17.79 12.25 42.39
N PRO A 5 -19.00 11.68 42.67
CA PRO A 5 -19.80 10.99 41.64
C PRO A 5 -20.23 11.88 40.47
N LEU A 6 -20.19 13.21 40.67
CA LEU A 6 -20.49 14.18 39.62
C LEU A 6 -19.35 14.32 38.58
N ILE A 7 -18.09 13.93 38.90
CA ILE A 7 -16.94 14.15 38.01
C ILE A 7 -16.40 12.84 37.41
N LEU A 8 -16.43 11.74 38.18
CA LEU A 8 -15.94 10.45 37.78
C LEU A 8 -17.01 9.38 38.00
N PRO A 9 -17.71 8.96 36.95
CA PRO A 9 -18.68 7.86 37.06
C PRO A 9 -17.94 6.54 37.31
N THR A 10 -18.63 5.58 37.88
CA THR A 10 -18.09 4.23 37.98
C THR A 10 -18.00 3.60 36.59
N PRO A 11 -17.04 2.71 36.32
CA PRO A 11 -16.97 1.97 35.06
C PRO A 11 -18.28 1.25 34.72
N LEU A 12 -18.96 0.74 35.73
CA LEU A 12 -20.25 0.05 35.56
C LEU A 12 -21.36 0.99 35.06
N GLU A 13 -21.46 2.21 35.60
CA GLU A 13 -22.44 3.22 35.15
C GLU A 13 -22.21 3.60 33.68
N SER A 14 -20.95 3.78 33.29
CA SER A 14 -20.57 4.09 31.90
C SER A 14 -20.92 2.94 30.94
N ILE A 15 -20.72 1.70 31.36
CA ILE A 15 -21.10 0.51 30.57
C ILE A 15 -22.61 0.38 30.45
N VAL A 16 -23.33 0.56 31.55
CA VAL A 16 -24.81 0.52 31.53
C VAL A 16 -25.37 1.60 30.62
N GLN A 17 -24.80 2.81 30.66
CA GLN A 17 -25.20 3.90 29.78
C GLN A 17 -24.88 3.61 28.31
N LEU A 18 -23.72 3.03 28.03
CA LEU A 18 -23.37 2.58 26.68
C LEU A 18 -24.37 1.54 26.13
N VAL A 19 -24.75 0.57 26.93
CA VAL A 19 -25.77 -0.45 26.55
C VAL A 19 -27.12 0.23 26.26
N ARG A 20 -27.52 1.22 27.06
CA ARG A 20 -28.74 2.01 26.80
C ARG A 20 -28.66 2.76 25.47
N LEU A 21 -27.53 3.45 25.20
CA LEU A 21 -27.32 4.17 23.94
C LEU A 21 -27.41 3.22 22.74
N LEU A 22 -26.79 2.04 22.82
CA LEU A 22 -26.85 1.00 21.79
C LEU A 22 -28.28 0.50 21.51
N GLY A 23 -29.20 0.65 22.47
CA GLY A 23 -30.63 0.33 22.30
C GLY A 23 -31.43 1.42 21.58
N THR A 24 -30.84 2.59 21.29
CA THR A 24 -31.54 3.73 20.68
C THR A 24 -31.28 3.84 19.18
N GLY A 25 -32.32 4.11 18.39
CA GLY A 25 -32.15 4.35 16.95
C GLY A 25 -31.33 5.61 16.64
N ALA A 26 -31.40 6.63 17.51
CA ALA A 26 -30.64 7.86 17.36
C ALA A 26 -29.13 7.63 17.35
N PHE A 27 -28.63 6.73 18.20
CA PHE A 27 -27.23 6.35 18.25
C PHE A 27 -26.69 5.90 16.88
N TYR A 28 -27.41 5.04 16.19
CA TYR A 28 -27.00 4.53 14.88
C TYR A 28 -27.03 5.62 13.81
N TRP A 29 -27.95 6.56 13.89
CA TRP A 29 -27.95 7.73 13.00
C TRP A 29 -26.73 8.61 13.23
N ASP A 30 -26.37 8.89 14.47
CA ASP A 30 -25.22 9.72 14.82
C ASP A 30 -23.92 9.09 14.37
N VAL A 31 -23.75 7.77 14.60
CA VAL A 31 -22.61 7.01 14.10
C VAL A 31 -22.53 7.01 12.57
N THR A 32 -23.67 6.82 11.90
CA THR A 32 -23.72 6.76 10.43
C THR A 32 -23.33 8.11 9.80
N TYR A 33 -23.83 9.22 10.36
CA TYR A 33 -23.46 10.55 9.86
C TYR A 33 -21.99 10.90 10.11
N THR A 34 -21.42 10.53 11.26
CA THR A 34 -19.98 10.69 11.53
C THR A 34 -19.15 9.86 10.56
N LEU A 35 -19.54 8.58 10.32
CA LEU A 35 -18.90 7.71 9.32
C LEU A 35 -18.99 8.29 7.90
N TYR A 36 -20.17 8.76 7.50
CA TYR A 36 -20.38 9.41 6.20
C TYR A 36 -19.42 10.58 6.00
N ARG A 37 -19.26 11.46 7.00
CA ARG A 37 -18.33 12.60 6.94
C ARG A 37 -16.87 12.15 6.80
N CYS A 38 -16.48 11.09 7.53
CA CYS A 38 -15.15 10.50 7.40
C CYS A 38 -14.90 9.97 5.98
N VAL A 39 -15.83 9.16 5.46
CA VAL A 39 -15.68 8.54 4.12
C VAL A 39 -15.63 9.60 3.02
N VAL A 40 -16.52 10.60 3.08
CA VAL A 40 -16.54 11.70 2.11
C VAL A 40 -15.27 12.55 2.20
N GLY A 41 -14.81 12.88 3.41
CA GLY A 41 -13.57 13.63 3.63
C GLY A 41 -12.33 12.87 3.11
N ILE A 42 -12.25 11.57 3.37
CA ILE A 42 -11.19 10.68 2.82
C ILE A 42 -11.25 10.66 1.29
N ALA A 43 -12.45 10.50 0.71
CA ALA A 43 -12.61 10.43 -0.74
C ALA A 43 -12.11 11.71 -1.42
N TYR A 44 -12.51 12.89 -0.91
CA TYR A 44 -12.01 14.16 -1.43
C TYR A 44 -10.50 14.31 -1.26
N SER A 45 -9.95 13.94 -0.09
CA SER A 45 -8.51 14.00 0.17
C SER A 45 -7.73 13.09 -0.77
N PHE A 46 -8.23 11.89 -0.99
CA PHE A 46 -7.58 10.91 -1.84
C PHE A 46 -7.61 11.35 -3.30
N LEU A 47 -8.77 11.75 -3.82
CA LEU A 47 -8.91 12.21 -5.21
C LEU A 47 -8.04 13.45 -5.48
N ALA A 48 -8.10 14.45 -4.60
CA ALA A 48 -7.28 15.66 -4.74
C ALA A 48 -5.78 15.35 -4.60
N GLY A 49 -5.41 14.49 -3.63
CA GLY A 49 -4.03 14.07 -3.39
C GLY A 49 -3.43 13.34 -4.59
N VAL A 50 -4.16 12.38 -5.17
CA VAL A 50 -3.74 11.65 -6.39
C VAL A 50 -3.55 12.64 -7.55
N LEU A 51 -4.55 13.48 -7.80
CA LEU A 51 -4.50 14.44 -8.90
C LEU A 51 -3.31 15.40 -8.76
N THR A 52 -3.15 16.00 -7.59
CA THR A 52 -2.08 16.97 -7.33
C THR A 52 -0.69 16.33 -7.27
N ALA A 53 -0.54 15.11 -6.74
CA ALA A 53 0.72 14.37 -6.78
C ALA A 53 1.15 14.08 -8.22
N PHE A 54 0.22 13.62 -9.06
CA PHE A 54 0.48 13.37 -10.47
C PHE A 54 0.85 14.63 -11.25
N LEU A 55 0.14 15.74 -11.01
CA LEU A 55 0.48 17.04 -11.62
C LEU A 55 1.86 17.55 -11.17
N SER A 56 2.19 17.39 -9.88
CA SER A 56 3.50 17.77 -9.33
C SER A 56 4.63 16.90 -9.87
N TYR A 57 4.39 15.62 -10.09
CA TYR A 57 5.34 14.73 -10.74
C TYR A 57 5.59 15.10 -12.19
N ARG A 58 4.54 15.44 -12.94
CA ARG A 58 4.64 15.73 -14.38
C ARG A 58 5.14 17.13 -14.70
N TYR A 59 4.85 18.12 -13.83
CA TYR A 59 5.14 19.52 -14.07
C TYR A 59 5.80 20.18 -12.86
N MET A 60 7.03 20.63 -13.02
CA MET A 60 7.80 21.31 -11.97
C MET A 60 7.08 22.55 -11.42
N PHE A 61 6.35 23.28 -12.28
CA PHE A 61 5.55 24.43 -11.85
C PHE A 61 4.52 24.06 -10.77
N PHE A 62 3.77 22.96 -10.95
CA PHE A 62 2.81 22.52 -9.95
C PHE A 62 3.48 21.99 -8.68
N ARG A 63 4.66 21.39 -8.81
CA ARG A 63 5.46 20.93 -7.66
C ARG A 63 5.85 22.11 -6.76
N GLU A 64 6.37 23.16 -7.33
CA GLU A 64 6.73 24.39 -6.61
C GLU A 64 5.49 25.09 -6.03
N LEU A 65 4.45 25.26 -6.84
CA LEU A 65 3.22 25.94 -6.44
C LEU A 65 2.52 25.25 -5.27
N LEU A 66 2.44 23.90 -5.27
CA LEU A 66 1.76 23.13 -4.25
C LEU A 66 2.62 22.86 -3.02
N SER A 67 3.93 23.00 -3.10
CA SER A 67 4.84 22.78 -1.97
C SER A 67 4.52 23.68 -0.79
N LEU A 68 4.24 24.95 -1.04
CA LEU A 68 3.89 25.91 0.02
C LEU A 68 2.58 25.59 0.73
N PRO A 69 1.42 25.44 0.05
CA PRO A 69 0.16 25.15 0.72
C PRO A 69 0.16 23.77 1.40
N VAL A 70 0.80 22.76 0.79
CA VAL A 70 0.89 21.41 1.40
C VAL A 70 1.71 21.45 2.69
N ASN A 71 2.86 22.12 2.71
CA ASN A 71 3.67 22.26 3.91
C ASN A 71 2.98 23.11 4.98
N PHE A 72 2.27 24.18 4.58
CA PHE A 72 1.47 24.99 5.49
C PHE A 72 0.38 24.15 6.17
N LEU A 73 -0.40 23.38 5.42
CA LEU A 73 -1.45 22.53 5.98
C LEU A 73 -0.89 21.46 6.91
N LYS A 74 0.25 20.85 6.57
CA LYS A 74 0.91 19.84 7.41
C LYS A 74 1.33 20.39 8.77
N SER A 75 1.74 21.66 8.86
CA SER A 75 2.19 22.30 10.10
C SER A 75 1.08 23.01 10.86
N THR A 76 -0.10 23.18 10.24
CA THR A 76 -1.22 23.92 10.85
C THR A 76 -1.92 23.08 11.92
N PRO A 77 -2.09 23.60 13.14
CA PRO A 77 -2.88 22.90 14.16
C PRO A 77 -4.33 22.69 13.72
N VAL A 78 -4.86 21.49 13.95
CA VAL A 78 -6.25 21.14 13.56
C VAL A 78 -7.28 22.11 14.10
N MET A 79 -7.10 22.62 15.32
CA MET A 79 -8.01 23.59 15.95
C MET A 79 -8.10 24.90 15.17
N ALA A 80 -6.98 25.38 14.62
CA ALA A 80 -6.96 26.59 13.80
C ALA A 80 -7.76 26.39 12.50
N VAL A 81 -7.62 25.21 11.87
CA VAL A 81 -8.39 24.84 10.68
C VAL A 81 -9.89 24.80 10.97
N ILE A 82 -10.29 24.22 12.13
CA ILE A 82 -11.70 24.15 12.54
C ILE A 82 -12.29 25.56 12.72
N ILE A 83 -11.59 26.44 13.46
CA ILE A 83 -12.06 27.82 13.72
C ILE A 83 -12.20 28.57 12.40
N TYR A 84 -11.23 28.46 11.50
CA TYR A 84 -11.30 29.07 10.18
C TYR A 84 -12.49 28.52 9.35
N ALA A 85 -12.70 27.21 9.37
CA ALA A 85 -13.79 26.57 8.66
C ALA A 85 -15.17 27.01 9.17
N LEU A 86 -15.33 27.24 10.49
CA LEU A 86 -16.55 27.71 11.09
C LEU A 86 -16.98 29.14 10.64
N LEU A 87 -16.04 29.95 10.16
CA LEU A 87 -16.34 31.27 9.63
C LEU A 87 -16.88 31.21 8.18
N LEU A 88 -16.60 30.15 7.45
CA LEU A 88 -16.86 30.06 6.01
C LEU A 88 -17.92 29.02 5.64
N LEU A 89 -18.11 28.00 6.47
CA LEU A 89 -18.88 26.82 6.14
C LEU A 89 -20.01 26.57 7.16
N THR A 90 -21.00 25.81 6.74
CA THR A 90 -22.08 25.36 7.64
C THR A 90 -21.57 24.28 8.60
N SER A 91 -22.20 24.15 9.77
CA SER A 91 -21.85 23.16 10.79
C SER A 91 -21.67 21.73 10.25
N SER A 92 -22.49 21.32 9.28
CA SER A 92 -22.42 19.99 8.67
C SER A 92 -21.25 19.82 7.69
N GLN A 93 -20.77 20.89 7.09
CA GLN A 93 -19.66 20.88 6.12
C GLN A 93 -18.28 20.94 6.79
N VAL A 94 -18.20 21.61 7.95
CA VAL A 94 -16.93 21.80 8.69
C VAL A 94 -16.18 20.49 8.93
N PRO A 95 -16.80 19.40 9.44
CA PRO A 95 -16.06 18.16 9.68
C PRO A 95 -15.49 17.52 8.42
N ILE A 96 -16.21 17.60 7.29
CA ILE A 96 -15.74 17.08 5.99
C ILE A 96 -14.54 17.90 5.50
N PHE A 97 -14.64 19.23 5.59
CA PHE A 97 -13.55 20.13 5.17
C PHE A 97 -12.31 19.96 6.03
N VAL A 98 -12.45 19.83 7.36
CA VAL A 98 -11.34 19.61 8.28
C VAL A 98 -10.67 18.26 8.00
N CYS A 99 -11.46 17.22 7.77
CA CYS A 99 -10.96 15.92 7.35
C CYS A 99 -10.14 16.03 6.05
N PHE A 100 -10.68 16.73 5.06
CA PHE A 100 -9.98 16.98 3.80
C PHE A 100 -8.64 17.70 4.03
N MET A 101 -8.63 18.81 4.77
CA MET A 101 -7.42 19.60 5.02
C MET A 101 -6.33 18.82 5.76
N MET A 102 -6.72 17.91 6.67
CA MET A 102 -5.77 17.10 7.43
C MET A 102 -5.23 15.90 6.63
N CYS A 103 -6.07 15.26 5.82
CA CYS A 103 -5.71 14.03 5.10
C CYS A 103 -5.05 14.30 3.74
N PHE A 104 -5.43 15.38 3.05
CA PHE A 104 -4.92 15.73 1.72
C PHE A 104 -3.39 15.82 1.65
N PRO A 105 -2.67 16.54 2.56
CA PRO A 105 -1.22 16.62 2.51
C PRO A 105 -0.53 15.26 2.63
N VAL A 106 -1.09 14.38 3.45
CA VAL A 106 -0.55 13.03 3.66
C VAL A 106 -0.60 12.21 2.37
N VAL A 107 -1.75 12.24 1.69
CA VAL A 107 -1.92 11.53 0.41
C VAL A 107 -1.00 12.12 -0.66
N HIS A 108 -0.99 13.44 -0.80
CA HIS A 108 -0.16 14.13 -1.80
C HIS A 108 1.33 13.80 -1.64
N ILE A 109 1.87 13.94 -0.42
CA ILE A 109 3.30 13.74 -0.15
C ILE A 109 3.71 12.29 -0.39
N ASN A 110 2.94 11.33 0.13
CA ASN A 110 3.28 9.92 -0.01
C ASN A 110 3.22 9.47 -1.47
N LEU A 111 2.17 9.86 -2.20
CA LEU A 111 2.05 9.50 -3.60
C LEU A 111 3.11 10.17 -4.48
N LEU A 112 3.43 11.44 -4.23
CA LEU A 112 4.51 12.11 -4.93
C LEU A 112 5.85 11.42 -4.68
N SER A 113 6.14 11.05 -3.41
CA SER A 113 7.33 10.27 -3.08
C SER A 113 7.36 8.92 -3.78
N GLY A 114 6.22 8.23 -3.88
CA GLY A 114 6.14 6.96 -4.61
C GLY A 114 6.41 7.12 -6.12
N LEU A 115 5.90 8.20 -6.71
CA LEU A 115 6.16 8.52 -8.12
C LEU A 115 7.64 8.89 -8.36
N ASP A 116 8.25 9.65 -7.45
CA ASP A 116 9.67 10.04 -7.53
C ASP A 116 10.62 8.82 -7.34
N ASN A 117 10.18 7.78 -6.64
CA ASN A 117 10.95 6.57 -6.39
C ASN A 117 10.76 5.47 -7.46
N VAL A 118 10.04 5.75 -8.54
CA VAL A 118 9.99 4.83 -9.69
C VAL A 118 11.39 4.71 -10.29
N GLY A 119 11.95 3.51 -10.31
CA GLY A 119 13.31 3.26 -10.78
C GLY A 119 13.50 3.72 -12.23
N GLU A 120 14.52 4.54 -12.46
CA GLU A 120 14.90 5.02 -13.80
C GLU A 120 15.17 3.87 -14.75
N GLU A 121 15.74 2.77 -14.27
CA GLU A 121 16.00 1.53 -15.02
C GLU A 121 14.74 0.99 -15.72
N TYR A 122 13.57 1.00 -15.04
CA TYR A 122 12.31 0.55 -15.63
C TYR A 122 11.81 1.49 -16.72
N LEU A 123 12.05 2.79 -16.56
CA LEU A 123 11.65 3.79 -17.55
C LEU A 123 12.53 3.74 -18.78
N GLU A 124 13.84 3.59 -18.61
CA GLU A 124 14.82 3.39 -19.71
C GLU A 124 14.51 2.09 -20.48
N MET A 125 14.28 0.99 -19.76
CA MET A 125 13.86 -0.28 -20.37
C MET A 125 12.57 -0.09 -21.19
N ALA A 126 11.57 0.61 -20.65
CA ALA A 126 10.33 0.88 -21.35
C ALA A 126 10.51 1.72 -22.62
N GLN A 127 11.48 2.63 -22.63
CA GLN A 127 11.86 3.43 -23.82
C GLN A 127 12.54 2.55 -24.88
N VAL A 128 13.51 1.71 -24.49
CA VAL A 128 14.23 0.82 -25.40
C VAL A 128 13.25 -0.17 -26.08
N PHE A 129 12.30 -0.72 -25.33
CA PHE A 129 11.28 -1.63 -25.86
C PHE A 129 10.07 -0.93 -26.48
N GLN A 130 10.06 0.40 -26.58
CA GLN A 130 8.96 1.20 -27.13
C GLN A 130 7.62 0.86 -26.50
N VAL A 131 7.60 0.59 -25.18
CA VAL A 131 6.38 0.26 -24.43
C VAL A 131 5.42 1.45 -24.50
N SER A 132 4.15 1.17 -24.83
CA SER A 132 3.13 2.24 -24.92
C SER A 132 2.98 2.96 -23.58
N SER A 133 2.67 4.27 -23.60
CA SER A 133 2.47 5.05 -22.36
C SER A 133 1.41 4.44 -21.45
N ARG A 134 0.35 3.84 -22.03
CA ARG A 134 -0.71 3.16 -21.27
C ARG A 134 -0.19 1.94 -20.51
N ASP A 135 0.71 1.17 -21.13
CA ASP A 135 1.29 -0.01 -20.52
C ASP A 135 2.35 0.38 -19.49
N GLN A 136 3.10 1.46 -19.71
CA GLN A 136 4.01 2.03 -18.69
C GLN A 136 3.23 2.41 -17.42
N TYR A 137 2.07 3.11 -17.55
CA TYR A 137 1.23 3.42 -16.38
C TYR A 137 0.73 2.18 -15.67
N ARG A 138 0.31 1.15 -16.42
CA ARG A 138 -0.29 -0.06 -15.86
C ARG A 138 0.71 -0.99 -15.21
N TYR A 139 1.90 -1.13 -15.79
CA TYR A 139 2.88 -2.15 -15.39
C TYR A 139 4.10 -1.60 -14.65
N ILE A 140 4.36 -0.29 -14.73
CA ILE A 140 5.49 0.34 -14.04
C ILE A 140 4.98 1.26 -12.94
N TYR A 141 4.26 2.33 -13.29
CA TYR A 141 3.85 3.33 -12.29
C TYR A 141 2.88 2.79 -11.25
N LEU A 142 1.79 2.12 -11.68
CA LEU A 142 0.75 1.67 -10.76
C LEU A 142 1.26 0.66 -9.71
N PRO A 143 2.05 -0.38 -10.07
CA PRO A 143 2.65 -1.27 -9.09
C PRO A 143 3.67 -0.56 -8.18
N SER A 144 4.45 0.39 -8.72
CA SER A 144 5.48 1.10 -7.95
C SER A 144 4.88 2.02 -6.87
N ILE A 145 3.72 2.64 -7.12
CA ILE A 145 3.06 3.52 -6.15
C ILE A 145 2.09 2.79 -5.21
N GLU A 146 1.79 1.52 -5.45
CA GLU A 146 0.83 0.75 -4.63
C GLU A 146 1.18 0.73 -3.14
N PRO A 147 2.45 0.53 -2.71
CA PRO A 147 2.83 0.59 -1.30
C PRO A 147 2.51 1.94 -0.66
N GLU A 148 2.76 3.05 -1.35
CA GLU A 148 2.50 4.41 -0.88
C GLU A 148 1.01 4.73 -0.81
N VAL A 149 0.21 4.20 -1.75
CA VAL A 149 -1.26 4.26 -1.68
C VAL A 149 -1.75 3.55 -0.42
N LYS A 150 -1.28 2.34 -0.15
CA LYS A 150 -1.64 1.57 1.05
C LYS A 150 -1.20 2.28 2.33
N ALA A 151 0.04 2.79 2.37
CA ALA A 151 0.56 3.56 3.50
C ALA A 151 -0.29 4.81 3.76
N SER A 152 -0.63 5.56 2.72
CA SER A 152 -1.49 6.74 2.81
C SER A 152 -2.86 6.41 3.38
N LEU A 153 -3.54 5.40 2.83
CA LEU A 153 -4.87 4.98 3.29
C LEU A 153 -4.86 4.52 4.75
N ASN A 154 -3.82 3.81 5.19
CA ASN A 154 -3.66 3.43 6.59
C ASN A 154 -3.49 4.65 7.51
N LEU A 155 -2.69 5.63 7.11
CA LEU A 155 -2.46 6.85 7.91
C LEU A 155 -3.71 7.71 8.00
N ILE A 156 -4.38 7.95 6.85
CA ILE A 156 -5.56 8.83 6.83
C ILE A 156 -6.78 8.18 7.47
N ALA A 157 -6.85 6.86 7.60
CA ALA A 157 -7.94 6.18 8.29
C ALA A 157 -8.07 6.64 9.75
N GLY A 158 -6.96 6.63 10.50
CA GLY A 158 -6.97 7.09 11.89
C GLY A 158 -7.03 8.62 12.02
N LEU A 159 -6.38 9.35 11.10
CA LEU A 159 -6.37 10.81 11.10
C LEU A 159 -7.75 11.39 10.79
N SER A 160 -8.47 10.84 9.84
CA SER A 160 -9.80 11.27 9.43
C SER A 160 -10.80 11.19 10.58
N TRP A 161 -10.82 10.06 11.29
CA TRP A 161 -11.72 9.88 12.43
C TRP A 161 -11.48 10.92 13.52
N LYS A 162 -10.23 11.10 13.91
CA LYS A 162 -9.85 12.08 14.95
C LYS A 162 -10.21 13.50 14.54
N SER A 163 -9.95 13.89 13.29
CA SER A 163 -10.22 15.23 12.80
C SER A 163 -11.72 15.50 12.65
N VAL A 164 -12.51 14.51 12.18
CA VAL A 164 -13.97 14.64 12.06
C VAL A 164 -14.61 14.79 13.42
N VAL A 165 -14.31 13.91 14.38
CA VAL A 165 -14.92 13.99 15.73
C VAL A 165 -14.52 15.30 16.42
N ALA A 166 -13.26 15.73 16.32
CA ALA A 166 -12.83 17.02 16.88
C ALA A 166 -13.59 18.20 16.25
N ALA A 167 -13.80 18.17 14.94
CA ALA A 167 -14.56 19.18 14.23
C ALA A 167 -16.05 19.15 14.60
N GLU A 168 -16.66 17.98 14.78
CA GLU A 168 -18.05 17.83 15.21
C GLU A 168 -18.31 18.42 16.61
N VAL A 169 -17.37 18.22 17.54
CA VAL A 169 -17.46 18.82 18.89
C VAL A 169 -17.55 20.34 18.84
N LEU A 170 -16.85 20.97 17.90
CA LEU A 170 -16.82 22.44 17.79
C LEU A 170 -17.88 23.02 16.85
N SER A 171 -18.20 22.33 15.77
CA SER A 171 -19.14 22.78 14.75
C SER A 171 -20.61 22.43 15.09
N VAL A 172 -20.81 21.53 16.03
CA VAL A 172 -22.15 21.15 16.57
C VAL A 172 -23.14 20.79 15.45
N PRO A 173 -22.81 19.88 14.52
CA PRO A 173 -23.74 19.50 13.45
C PRO A 173 -24.85 18.59 14.00
N ALA A 174 -26.04 18.64 13.40
CA ALA A 174 -27.08 17.68 13.69
C ALA A 174 -26.58 16.24 13.40
N HIS A 175 -27.00 15.30 14.22
CA HIS A 175 -26.60 13.90 14.12
C HIS A 175 -25.08 13.72 14.04
N SER A 176 -24.43 13.69 15.18
CA SER A 176 -22.99 13.44 15.28
C SER A 176 -22.58 12.93 16.65
N MET A 177 -21.58 12.06 16.66
CA MET A 177 -21.00 11.55 17.91
C MET A 177 -20.32 12.67 18.71
N GLY A 178 -19.63 13.59 18.01
CA GLY A 178 -18.94 14.73 18.63
C GLY A 178 -19.92 15.72 19.31
N TYR A 179 -21.10 15.96 18.71
CA TYR A 179 -22.14 16.77 19.30
C TYR A 179 -22.67 16.16 20.60
N ASN A 180 -23.00 14.87 20.59
CA ASN A 180 -23.50 14.17 21.77
C ASN A 180 -22.47 14.14 22.90
N LEU A 181 -21.21 13.95 22.56
CA LEU A 181 -20.08 14.05 23.51
C LEU A 181 -20.05 15.44 24.18
N LEU A 182 -20.21 16.51 23.39
CA LEU A 182 -20.23 17.87 23.91
C LEU A 182 -21.47 18.10 24.82
N ASN A 183 -22.65 17.66 24.41
CA ASN A 183 -23.87 17.77 25.17
C ASN A 183 -23.75 17.07 26.53
N ALA A 184 -23.32 15.83 26.57
CA ALA A 184 -23.10 15.09 27.80
C ALA A 184 -22.15 15.84 28.76
N LYS A 185 -21.10 16.51 28.21
CA LYS A 185 -20.21 17.36 29.00
C LYS A 185 -20.92 18.61 29.54
N VAL A 186 -21.70 19.32 28.71
CA VAL A 186 -22.36 20.59 29.07
C VAL A 186 -23.44 20.34 30.12
N TYR A 187 -24.19 19.24 30.03
CA TYR A 187 -25.24 18.88 30.98
C TYR A 187 -24.72 18.09 32.20
N PHE A 188 -23.39 17.88 32.32
CA PHE A 188 -22.77 17.12 33.42
C PHE A 188 -23.26 15.67 33.52
N GLU A 189 -23.69 15.07 32.41
CA GLU A 189 -24.06 13.66 32.31
C GLU A 189 -22.81 12.80 32.14
N THR A 190 -22.01 12.74 33.20
CA THR A 190 -20.67 12.10 33.14
C THR A 190 -20.71 10.63 32.74
N PRO A 191 -21.67 9.78 33.16
CA PRO A 191 -21.77 8.41 32.64
C PRO A 191 -22.00 8.36 31.13
N GLU A 192 -22.80 9.28 30.57
CA GLU A 192 -23.05 9.36 29.13
C GLU A 192 -21.84 9.88 28.38
N LEU A 193 -21.14 10.87 28.93
CA LEU A 193 -19.88 11.38 28.39
C LEU A 193 -18.87 10.25 28.20
N PHE A 194 -18.67 9.41 29.22
CA PHE A 194 -17.75 8.28 29.13
C PHE A 194 -18.26 7.19 28.19
N ALA A 195 -19.55 6.95 28.11
CA ALA A 195 -20.15 6.04 27.14
C ALA A 195 -19.87 6.48 25.69
N TRP A 196 -20.01 7.77 25.36
CA TRP A 196 -19.67 8.33 24.05
C TRP A 196 -18.16 8.24 23.77
N ILE A 197 -17.29 8.49 24.76
CA ILE A 197 -15.83 8.32 24.59
C ILE A 197 -15.52 6.86 24.20
N VAL A 198 -16.06 5.88 24.93
CA VAL A 198 -15.85 4.46 24.64
C VAL A 198 -16.39 4.10 23.25
N ALA A 199 -17.57 4.60 22.88
CA ALA A 199 -18.14 4.40 21.55
C ALA A 199 -17.23 4.97 20.46
N ILE A 200 -16.80 6.23 20.58
CA ILE A 200 -15.89 6.90 19.61
C ILE A 200 -14.60 6.12 19.42
N VAL A 201 -13.96 5.67 20.52
CA VAL A 201 -12.74 4.87 20.46
C VAL A 201 -12.98 3.51 19.82
N GLY A 202 -14.08 2.84 20.17
CA GLY A 202 -14.47 1.55 19.61
C GLY A 202 -14.71 1.61 18.10
N PHE A 203 -15.48 2.61 17.65
CA PHE A 203 -15.73 2.82 16.22
C PHE A 203 -14.47 3.26 15.46
N SER A 204 -13.59 4.08 16.05
CA SER A 204 -12.28 4.41 15.47
C SER A 204 -11.46 3.16 15.19
N TYR A 205 -11.34 2.29 16.19
CA TYR A 205 -10.60 1.04 16.05
C TYR A 205 -11.24 0.12 15.00
N GLY A 206 -12.57 0.00 15.02
CA GLY A 206 -13.31 -0.78 14.03
C GLY A 206 -13.09 -0.26 12.61
N PHE A 207 -13.18 1.04 12.41
CA PHE A 207 -12.99 1.71 11.13
C PHE A 207 -11.57 1.47 10.57
N GLU A 208 -10.54 1.70 11.39
CA GLU A 208 -9.14 1.43 11.00
C GLU A 208 -8.92 -0.06 10.66
N ARG A 209 -9.53 -0.96 11.44
CA ARG A 209 -9.41 -2.40 11.19
C ARG A 209 -10.08 -2.82 9.88
N ILE A 210 -11.24 -2.23 9.55
CA ILE A 210 -11.93 -2.48 8.27
C ILE A 210 -11.06 -2.01 7.11
N ILE A 211 -10.52 -0.80 7.16
CA ILE A 211 -9.64 -0.27 6.11
C ILE A 211 -8.41 -1.16 5.94
N ARG A 212 -7.71 -1.51 7.02
CA ARG A 212 -6.56 -2.43 6.96
C ARG A 212 -6.92 -3.78 6.34
N LYS A 213 -8.09 -4.34 6.68
CA LYS A 213 -8.55 -5.62 6.10
C LYS A 213 -8.89 -5.50 4.61
N LEU A 214 -9.42 -4.36 4.17
CA LEU A 214 -9.65 -4.10 2.75
C LEU A 214 -8.33 -3.99 1.98
N LEU A 215 -7.35 -3.30 2.54
CA LEU A 215 -6.02 -3.14 1.93
C LEU A 215 -5.25 -4.47 1.87
N SER A 216 -5.30 -5.29 2.92
CA SER A 216 -4.63 -6.60 2.92
C SER A 216 -5.20 -7.59 1.87
N ARG A 217 -6.44 -7.41 1.43
CA ARG A 217 -6.99 -8.20 0.33
C ARG A 217 -6.40 -7.83 -1.03
N MET A 218 -5.83 -6.64 -1.15
CA MET A 218 -5.10 -6.23 -2.36
C MET A 218 -3.75 -6.94 -2.45
N ASP A 219 -3.08 -7.24 -1.31
CA ASP A 219 -1.81 -7.97 -1.25
C ASP A 219 -1.92 -9.43 -1.70
N HIS A 220 -3.09 -10.06 -1.52
CA HIS A 220 -3.28 -11.46 -1.91
C HIS A 220 -3.25 -11.70 -3.43
N ARG A 221 -3.43 -10.69 -4.27
CA ARG A 221 -3.31 -10.84 -5.72
C ARG A 221 -1.86 -10.99 -6.19
N GLU A 222 -0.90 -10.39 -5.49
CA GLU A 222 0.54 -10.60 -5.77
C GLU A 222 1.03 -11.98 -5.31
N TYR A 223 0.45 -12.49 -4.20
CA TYR A 223 0.87 -13.79 -3.63
C TYR A 223 0.38 -14.98 -4.45
N GLU A 224 -0.67 -14.86 -5.25
CA GLU A 224 -1.06 -15.93 -6.18
C GLU A 224 -0.06 -16.07 -7.33
N GLY A 225 0.54 -14.99 -7.82
CA GLY A 225 1.66 -15.03 -8.76
C GLY A 225 2.88 -15.75 -8.18
N SER A 226 3.19 -15.54 -6.90
CA SER A 226 4.32 -16.22 -6.23
C SER A 226 4.01 -17.68 -5.86
N LYS A 227 2.75 -18.02 -5.60
CA LYS A 227 2.33 -19.43 -5.40
C LYS A 227 2.39 -20.27 -6.68
N VAL A 228 2.24 -19.65 -7.84
CA VAL A 228 2.53 -20.32 -9.11
C VAL A 228 4.01 -20.65 -9.21
N LEU A 229 4.88 -19.77 -8.68
CA LEU A 229 6.34 -20.02 -8.60
C LEU A 229 6.70 -21.06 -7.50
N GLU A 230 5.97 -21.11 -6.38
CA GLU A 230 6.16 -22.17 -5.36
C GLU A 230 5.57 -23.52 -5.78
N LYS A 231 4.50 -23.56 -6.55
CA LYS A 231 4.03 -24.80 -7.19
C LYS A 231 5.04 -25.31 -8.22
N GLY A 232 5.79 -24.42 -8.86
CA GLY A 232 6.97 -24.80 -9.64
C GLY A 232 8.05 -25.48 -8.80
N LYS A 233 8.23 -25.09 -7.52
CA LYS A 233 9.15 -25.77 -6.58
C LYS A 233 8.66 -27.13 -6.09
N ALA A 234 7.34 -27.32 -5.95
CA ALA A 234 6.74 -28.63 -5.62
C ALA A 234 6.81 -29.58 -6.84
N GLY A 235 6.70 -29.06 -8.05
CA GLY A 235 6.92 -29.82 -9.29
C GLY A 235 8.36 -30.33 -9.44
N ASN A 236 9.35 -29.64 -8.85
CA ASN A 236 10.75 -30.07 -8.87
C ASN A 236 11.04 -31.32 -8.02
N LYS A 237 10.15 -31.70 -7.08
CA LYS A 237 10.23 -32.98 -6.37
C LYS A 237 9.69 -34.16 -7.20
N GLU A 238 8.76 -33.89 -8.12
CA GLU A 238 8.25 -34.90 -9.06
C GLU A 238 9.15 -35.06 -10.30
N MET A 239 9.99 -34.06 -10.65
CA MET A 239 10.94 -34.16 -11.75
C MET A 239 12.12 -35.11 -11.49
N LYS A 240 12.37 -35.51 -10.24
CA LYS A 240 13.41 -36.51 -9.91
C LYS A 240 13.12 -37.92 -10.46
N ASN A 241 11.96 -38.15 -11.07
CA ASN A 241 11.55 -39.44 -11.62
C ASN A 241 11.23 -39.40 -13.12
N ARG A 242 11.68 -38.36 -13.86
CA ARG A 242 11.56 -38.32 -15.31
C ARG A 242 12.84 -38.82 -15.96
N GLN A 243 12.68 -39.78 -16.86
CA GLN A 243 13.70 -40.35 -17.74
C GLN A 243 14.43 -39.22 -18.48
N PRO A 244 15.70 -39.42 -18.88
CA PRO A 244 16.48 -38.42 -19.60
C PRO A 244 15.72 -37.92 -20.83
N MET A 245 15.52 -36.62 -20.92
CA MET A 245 14.95 -35.96 -22.11
C MET A 245 15.98 -36.04 -23.26
N ALA A 246 16.01 -37.18 -23.94
CA ALA A 246 16.90 -37.42 -25.06
C ALA A 246 16.53 -36.64 -26.35
N ASN A 247 15.39 -35.91 -26.40
CA ASN A 247 14.86 -35.33 -27.65
C ASN A 247 14.43 -33.87 -27.54
N ALA A 248 15.10 -33.03 -26.74
CA ALA A 248 14.65 -31.67 -26.49
C ALA A 248 15.49 -30.56 -27.17
N THR A 249 16.01 -30.78 -28.36
CA THR A 249 16.75 -29.75 -29.12
C THR A 249 16.59 -29.95 -30.60
N ASP A 250 15.37 -29.75 -31.14
CA ASP A 250 15.15 -29.79 -32.58
C ASP A 250 14.85 -28.41 -33.21
N ASN A 251 14.85 -27.32 -32.40
CA ASN A 251 14.69 -25.98 -32.95
C ASN A 251 16.00 -25.21 -33.00
N PRO A 252 16.38 -24.68 -34.17
CA PRO A 252 17.54 -23.80 -34.27
C PRO A 252 17.39 -22.59 -33.37
N GLY A 253 18.34 -22.40 -32.46
CA GLY A 253 18.38 -21.33 -31.48
C GLY A 253 18.01 -21.71 -30.03
N ASP A 254 17.70 -22.97 -29.73
CA ASP A 254 17.48 -23.44 -28.36
C ASP A 254 18.83 -23.52 -27.60
N LEU A 255 18.78 -23.11 -26.33
CA LEU A 255 19.92 -23.19 -25.41
C LEU A 255 19.56 -24.15 -24.28
N ALA A 256 20.34 -25.21 -24.12
CA ALA A 256 20.08 -26.21 -23.09
C ALA A 256 21.29 -26.42 -22.17
N VAL A 257 21.00 -26.60 -20.89
CA VAL A 257 21.94 -26.95 -19.83
C VAL A 257 21.56 -28.32 -19.30
N GLN A 258 22.52 -29.23 -19.23
CA GLN A 258 22.31 -30.58 -18.72
C GLN A 258 23.29 -30.90 -17.59
N ASP A 259 22.74 -31.40 -16.47
CA ASP A 259 23.47 -31.85 -15.28
C ASP A 259 24.46 -30.80 -14.73
N LEU A 260 24.09 -29.52 -14.79
CA LEU A 260 24.94 -28.41 -14.38
C LEU A 260 25.24 -28.46 -12.88
N THR A 261 26.54 -28.58 -12.56
CA THR A 261 27.04 -28.46 -11.21
C THR A 261 28.11 -27.37 -11.14
N LYS A 262 28.02 -26.48 -10.14
CA LYS A 262 28.95 -25.37 -9.94
C LYS A 262 29.23 -25.12 -8.47
N TYR A 263 30.50 -25.01 -8.13
CA TYR A 263 31.01 -24.70 -6.80
C TYR A 263 31.81 -23.40 -6.79
N TYR A 264 31.75 -22.64 -5.68
CA TYR A 264 32.69 -21.59 -5.34
C TYR A 264 33.34 -21.94 -3.98
N GLY A 265 34.52 -22.52 -4.01
CA GLY A 265 35.15 -23.10 -2.82
C GLY A 265 34.29 -24.25 -2.27
N GLU A 266 33.88 -24.17 -1.01
CA GLU A 266 32.98 -25.15 -0.38
C GLU A 266 31.49 -24.92 -0.64
N LYS A 267 31.13 -23.79 -1.26
CA LYS A 267 29.73 -23.43 -1.49
C LYS A 267 29.22 -23.98 -2.82
N GLU A 268 28.25 -24.88 -2.73
CA GLU A 268 27.51 -25.39 -3.89
C GLU A 268 26.47 -24.36 -4.34
N VAL A 269 26.50 -23.97 -5.61
CA VAL A 269 25.56 -23.03 -6.23
C VAL A 269 24.52 -23.75 -7.07
N PHE A 270 24.97 -24.74 -7.84
CA PHE A 270 24.13 -25.65 -8.63
C PHE A 270 24.57 -27.10 -8.43
N SER A 271 23.63 -28.03 -8.43
CA SER A 271 23.82 -29.45 -8.32
C SER A 271 22.84 -30.19 -9.21
N GLY A 272 23.32 -30.74 -10.31
CA GLY A 272 22.47 -31.48 -11.26
C GLY A 272 21.35 -30.66 -11.85
N PHE A 273 21.58 -29.39 -12.22
CA PHE A 273 20.57 -28.48 -12.70
C PHE A 273 20.40 -28.57 -14.22
N ASP A 274 19.13 -28.77 -14.64
CA ASP A 274 18.74 -28.84 -16.05
C ASP A 274 17.87 -27.64 -16.42
N LEU A 275 18.11 -27.05 -17.60
CA LEU A 275 17.33 -25.92 -18.13
C LEU A 275 17.32 -25.97 -19.65
N VAL A 276 16.15 -25.71 -20.25
CA VAL A 276 16.01 -25.48 -21.69
C VAL A 276 15.38 -24.08 -21.90
N ILE A 277 16.04 -23.29 -22.73
CA ILE A 277 15.59 -21.96 -23.15
C ILE A 277 15.30 -22.05 -24.65
N HIS A 278 14.03 -21.80 -25.03
CA HIS A 278 13.63 -21.90 -26.41
C HIS A 278 13.98 -20.63 -27.19
N GLY A 279 14.55 -20.82 -28.39
CA GLY A 279 14.86 -19.73 -29.31
C GLY A 279 13.62 -18.91 -29.69
N GLY A 280 13.81 -17.61 -29.93
CA GLY A 280 12.74 -16.69 -30.32
C GLY A 280 11.76 -16.31 -29.21
N GLN A 281 12.03 -16.67 -27.96
CA GLN A 281 11.22 -16.30 -26.78
C GLN A 281 12.03 -15.48 -25.78
N VAL A 282 11.34 -14.60 -25.05
CA VAL A 282 11.93 -13.87 -23.92
C VAL A 282 11.75 -14.73 -22.67
N THR A 283 12.87 -15.18 -22.09
CA THR A 283 12.89 -15.96 -20.86
C THR A 283 13.39 -15.11 -19.70
N ALA A 284 12.61 -14.96 -18.63
CA ALA A 284 13.01 -14.24 -17.44
C ALA A 284 13.51 -15.18 -16.35
N LEU A 285 14.74 -14.96 -15.87
CA LEU A 285 15.34 -15.71 -14.77
C LEU A 285 15.07 -14.97 -13.44
N MET A 286 14.15 -15.49 -12.64
CA MET A 286 13.72 -14.87 -11.39
C MET A 286 14.18 -15.67 -10.17
N GLY A 287 14.42 -14.98 -9.05
CA GLY A 287 14.78 -15.61 -7.78
C GLY A 287 15.49 -14.65 -6.82
N PRO A 288 15.63 -15.01 -5.53
CA PRO A 288 16.30 -14.19 -4.52
C PRO A 288 17.75 -13.87 -4.88
N SER A 289 18.28 -12.76 -4.34
CA SER A 289 19.69 -12.41 -4.48
C SER A 289 20.58 -13.52 -3.94
N GLY A 290 21.74 -13.75 -4.57
CA GLY A 290 22.71 -14.78 -4.15
C GLY A 290 22.36 -16.23 -4.52
N LYS A 291 21.27 -16.48 -5.28
CA LYS A 291 20.86 -17.84 -5.71
C LYS A 291 21.46 -18.31 -7.04
N GLY A 292 22.53 -17.65 -7.51
CA GLY A 292 23.29 -18.11 -8.68
C GLY A 292 22.75 -17.62 -10.05
N LYS A 293 21.79 -16.67 -10.11
CA LYS A 293 21.27 -16.17 -11.40
C LYS A 293 22.37 -15.64 -12.32
N THR A 294 23.22 -14.78 -11.79
CA THR A 294 24.35 -14.21 -12.52
C THR A 294 25.36 -15.29 -12.94
N THR A 295 25.64 -16.30 -12.08
CA THR A 295 26.48 -17.43 -12.38
C THR A 295 25.92 -18.26 -13.54
N LEU A 296 24.60 -18.52 -13.52
CA LEU A 296 23.95 -19.25 -14.61
C LEU A 296 24.07 -18.49 -15.95
N LEU A 297 23.78 -17.16 -15.94
CA LEU A 297 23.93 -16.34 -17.15
C LEU A 297 25.37 -16.30 -17.67
N ARG A 298 26.37 -16.25 -16.78
CA ARG A 298 27.78 -16.29 -17.15
C ARG A 298 28.19 -17.66 -17.76
N ILE A 299 27.64 -18.73 -17.22
CA ILE A 299 27.87 -20.09 -17.79
C ILE A 299 27.18 -20.22 -19.15
N LEU A 300 25.92 -19.76 -19.28
CA LEU A 300 25.19 -19.79 -20.55
C LEU A 300 25.88 -18.96 -21.65
N SER A 301 26.43 -17.80 -21.28
CA SER A 301 27.19 -16.95 -22.22
C SER A 301 28.60 -17.46 -22.54
N GLY A 302 29.08 -18.47 -21.81
CA GLY A 302 30.42 -19.01 -21.99
C GLY A 302 31.53 -18.20 -21.31
N LEU A 303 31.16 -17.21 -20.47
CA LEU A 303 32.13 -16.43 -19.68
C LEU A 303 32.65 -17.21 -18.48
N GLU A 304 31.94 -18.27 -18.09
CA GLU A 304 32.34 -19.15 -16.99
C GLU A 304 32.07 -20.62 -17.35
N THR A 305 32.94 -21.52 -16.92
CA THR A 305 32.76 -22.95 -17.16
C THR A 305 32.10 -23.64 -15.98
N PRO A 306 31.16 -24.56 -16.21
CA PRO A 306 30.65 -25.41 -15.15
C PRO A 306 31.71 -26.39 -14.64
N ASP A 307 31.58 -26.84 -13.38
CA ASP A 307 32.47 -27.86 -12.83
C ASP A 307 32.05 -29.27 -13.29
N GLN A 308 30.74 -29.48 -13.51
CA GLN A 308 30.19 -30.66 -14.16
C GLN A 308 28.98 -30.28 -15.01
N GLY A 309 28.63 -31.13 -15.97
CA GLY A 309 27.52 -30.91 -16.89
C GLY A 309 27.96 -30.26 -18.21
N GLN A 310 27.00 -30.04 -19.09
CA GLN A 310 27.21 -29.48 -20.42
C GLN A 310 26.23 -28.40 -20.77
N VAL A 311 26.71 -27.36 -21.47
CA VAL A 311 25.88 -26.35 -22.11
C VAL A 311 25.83 -26.64 -23.60
N ARG A 312 24.68 -26.96 -24.14
CA ARG A 312 24.45 -27.11 -25.58
C ARG A 312 23.93 -25.80 -26.12
N LYS A 313 24.65 -25.23 -27.05
CA LYS A 313 24.24 -24.04 -27.82
C LYS A 313 24.50 -24.33 -29.30
N GLU A 314 23.60 -23.93 -30.16
CA GLU A 314 23.90 -23.83 -31.57
C GLU A 314 24.78 -22.59 -31.84
N GLU A 315 25.44 -22.52 -33.01
CA GLU A 315 26.41 -21.50 -33.41
C GLU A 315 25.79 -20.09 -33.62
N ALA A 316 24.98 -19.64 -32.68
CA ALA A 316 24.44 -18.27 -32.68
C ALA A 316 25.34 -17.36 -31.83
N PRO A 317 25.64 -16.13 -32.31
CA PRO A 317 26.40 -15.18 -31.50
C PRO A 317 25.57 -14.80 -30.26
N LEU A 318 26.15 -15.05 -29.07
CA LEU A 318 25.57 -14.66 -27.80
C LEU A 318 26.17 -13.32 -27.37
N SER A 319 25.32 -12.36 -27.05
CA SER A 319 25.72 -11.09 -26.41
C SER A 319 25.38 -11.12 -24.94
N TYR A 320 26.29 -10.73 -24.08
CA TYR A 320 26.09 -10.61 -22.65
C TYR A 320 26.24 -9.16 -22.24
N LEU A 321 25.19 -8.60 -21.61
CA LEU A 321 25.24 -7.27 -21.02
C LEU A 321 25.58 -7.42 -19.53
N PHE A 322 26.66 -6.80 -19.11
CA PHE A 322 27.03 -6.73 -17.71
C PHE A 322 26.08 -5.79 -16.97
N GLN A 323 25.75 -6.15 -15.75
CA GLN A 323 25.13 -5.22 -14.83
C GLN A 323 26.23 -4.23 -14.40
N GLU A 324 26.09 -2.97 -14.73
CA GLU A 324 26.94 -1.92 -14.15
C GLU A 324 26.52 -1.72 -12.69
N ASP A 325 27.49 -1.66 -11.78
CA ASP A 325 27.32 -1.43 -10.35
C ASP A 325 26.95 0.04 -10.04
#